data_c6ab2c0e4a63974761bb8a83a2f0d823
#
_entry.id   c6ab2c0e4a63974761bb8a83a2f0d823
#
_cell.length_a   1.000
_cell.length_b   1.000
_cell.length_c   1.000
_cell.angle_alpha   90.00
_cell.angle_beta   90.00
_cell.angle_gamma   90.00
#
_symmetry.space_group_name_H-M   'P 1'
#
loop_
_entity.id
_entity.type
_entity.pdbx_description
1 polymer ?
#
loop_
_entity_poly.entity_id
_entity_poly.type
_entity_poly.pdbx_seq_one_letter_code
_entity_poly.pdbx_strand_id
1 'polypeptide(L)'
;MTASRRAPETVLVTGGGGFLGAAVAGRLAARGDRVFSFSRGEHPRLAGLGVEHIRGDIADAGALERACRGVEVVYHTAAKPPPWGPLSDYRRTNVTGTAMVIAACRRAGVKRLVHTSTPSVLFSGRDLEGVDESTPYPPRWHSPYAATKAAAEQQVLQAAAAGLPAIVLRPHEIWGPGDPHFVPRILARAHRLRRIGDGNNLIDTTYIDNAAQAHLLAADRLGENPG
;
A
#
# COMPACT_ATOMS: atom_id res chain seq x y z
N MET A 1 6.91 28.65 -17.58
CA MET A 1 7.67 28.09 -16.45
C MET A 1 7.84 26.60 -16.72
N THR A 2 9.01 26.17 -17.21
CA THR A 2 9.34 24.74 -17.41
C THR A 2 9.47 24.10 -16.03
N ALA A 3 8.55 23.19 -15.67
CA ALA A 3 8.69 22.37 -14.48
C ALA A 3 10.07 21.68 -14.55
N SER A 4 10.93 21.92 -13.58
CA SER A 4 12.21 21.24 -13.44
C SER A 4 11.94 19.74 -13.47
N ARG A 5 12.41 19.05 -14.50
CA ARG A 5 12.28 17.60 -14.60
C ARG A 5 13.13 17.00 -13.48
N ARG A 6 12.47 16.43 -12.49
CA ARG A 6 13.13 15.63 -11.44
C ARG A 6 13.96 14.53 -12.11
N ALA A 7 15.13 14.24 -11.56
CA ALA A 7 15.94 13.11 -12.02
C ALA A 7 15.19 11.78 -11.79
N PRO A 8 15.30 10.81 -12.72
CA PRO A 8 14.76 9.48 -12.52
C PRO A 8 15.30 8.83 -11.24
N GLU A 9 14.45 8.14 -10.50
CA GLU A 9 14.82 7.42 -9.28
C GLU A 9 14.72 5.91 -9.48
N THR A 10 15.51 5.16 -8.71
CA THR A 10 15.35 3.71 -8.60
C THR A 10 14.36 3.38 -7.49
N VAL A 11 13.26 2.73 -7.85
CA VAL A 11 12.13 2.50 -6.94
C VAL A 11 11.74 1.03 -6.87
N LEU A 12 11.28 0.58 -5.69
CA LEU A 12 10.78 -0.77 -5.47
C LEU A 12 9.30 -0.69 -5.04
N VAL A 13 8.44 -1.44 -5.73
CA VAL A 13 7.03 -1.57 -5.36
C VAL A 13 6.80 -3.01 -4.86
N THR A 14 6.68 -3.20 -3.54
CA THR A 14 6.27 -4.49 -3.00
C THR A 14 4.79 -4.69 -3.25
N GLY A 15 4.40 -5.89 -3.67
CA GLY A 15 3.02 -6.13 -4.12
C GLY A 15 2.71 -5.51 -5.48
N GLY A 16 3.74 -5.16 -6.28
CA GLY A 16 3.58 -4.52 -7.59
C GLY A 16 2.77 -5.32 -8.62
N GLY A 17 2.57 -6.62 -8.39
CA GLY A 17 1.64 -7.43 -9.20
C GLY A 17 0.17 -7.33 -8.80
N GLY A 18 -0.15 -6.69 -7.67
CA GLY A 18 -1.51 -6.44 -7.20
C GLY A 18 -2.15 -5.23 -7.88
N PHE A 19 -3.45 -5.01 -7.63
CA PHE A 19 -4.23 -3.96 -8.26
C PHE A 19 -3.62 -2.55 -8.06
N LEU A 20 -3.46 -2.12 -6.82
CA LEU A 20 -2.85 -0.82 -6.52
C LEU A 20 -1.36 -0.79 -6.89
N GLY A 21 -0.61 -1.84 -6.53
CA GLY A 21 0.83 -1.90 -6.78
C GLY A 21 1.18 -1.79 -8.26
N ALA A 22 0.40 -2.45 -9.14
CA ALA A 22 0.59 -2.35 -10.58
C ALA A 22 0.30 -0.94 -11.13
N ALA A 23 -0.74 -0.28 -10.61
CA ALA A 23 -1.06 1.09 -10.98
C ALA A 23 0.04 2.08 -10.54
N VAL A 24 0.57 1.93 -9.33
CA VAL A 24 1.70 2.72 -8.83
C VAL A 24 2.94 2.46 -9.68
N ALA A 25 3.31 1.19 -9.93
CA ALA A 25 4.47 0.82 -10.73
C ALA A 25 4.39 1.37 -12.17
N GLY A 26 3.23 1.25 -12.81
CA GLY A 26 3.02 1.78 -14.16
C GLY A 26 3.17 3.30 -14.24
N ARG A 27 2.65 4.04 -13.27
CA ARG A 27 2.80 5.51 -13.21
C ARG A 27 4.25 5.94 -12.96
N LEU A 28 4.97 5.22 -12.12
CA LEU A 28 6.39 5.46 -11.86
C LEU A 28 7.22 5.22 -13.13
N ALA A 29 6.97 4.12 -13.84
CA ALA A 29 7.62 3.84 -15.12
C ALA A 29 7.30 4.90 -16.18
N ALA A 30 6.04 5.30 -16.30
CA ALA A 30 5.61 6.39 -17.20
C ALA A 30 6.24 7.74 -16.84
N ARG A 31 6.56 7.97 -15.56
CA ARG A 31 7.29 9.15 -15.08
C ARG A 31 8.79 9.11 -15.45
N GLY A 32 9.29 7.95 -15.85
CA GLY A 32 10.69 7.72 -16.24
C GLY A 32 11.58 7.14 -15.13
N ASP A 33 11.01 6.71 -14.01
CA ASP A 33 11.74 6.05 -12.93
C ASP A 33 12.15 4.62 -13.34
N ARG A 34 13.23 4.11 -12.77
CA ARG A 34 13.60 2.70 -12.85
C ARG A 34 12.82 1.91 -11.81
N VAL A 35 11.88 1.10 -12.26
CA VAL A 35 10.89 0.46 -11.38
C VAL A 35 11.13 -1.03 -11.25
N PHE A 36 11.28 -1.48 -10.01
CA PHE A 36 11.26 -2.88 -9.62
C PHE A 36 9.93 -3.21 -8.94
N SER A 37 9.30 -4.31 -9.34
CA SER A 37 8.17 -4.91 -8.65
C SER A 37 8.63 -6.13 -7.86
N PHE A 38 8.20 -6.26 -6.60
CA PHE A 38 8.53 -7.41 -5.76
C PHE A 38 7.25 -8.12 -5.32
N SER A 39 7.05 -9.35 -5.74
CA SER A 39 5.91 -10.18 -5.35
C SER A 39 6.15 -11.67 -5.62
N ARG A 40 5.26 -12.53 -5.09
CA ARG A 40 5.40 -14.00 -5.18
C ARG A 40 5.07 -14.57 -6.55
N GLY A 41 4.07 -13.98 -7.22
CA GLY A 41 3.57 -14.45 -8.52
C GLY A 41 4.36 -13.90 -9.69
N GLU A 42 4.08 -14.44 -10.88
CA GLU A 42 4.54 -13.87 -12.14
C GLU A 42 3.47 -12.90 -12.68
N HIS A 43 3.92 -11.78 -13.20
CA HIS A 43 3.04 -10.71 -13.65
C HIS A 43 3.49 -10.17 -15.02
N PRO A 44 3.23 -10.91 -16.12
CA PRO A 44 3.69 -10.54 -17.47
C PRO A 44 3.29 -9.13 -17.92
N ARG A 45 2.16 -8.62 -17.41
CA ARG A 45 1.68 -7.27 -17.71
C ARG A 45 2.65 -6.17 -17.27
N LEU A 46 3.45 -6.42 -16.23
CA LEU A 46 4.42 -5.44 -15.72
C LEU A 46 5.56 -5.20 -16.72
N ALA A 47 6.00 -6.22 -17.43
CA ALA A 47 7.04 -6.09 -18.46
C ALA A 47 6.64 -5.12 -19.57
N GLY A 48 5.37 -5.17 -20.00
CA GLY A 48 4.80 -4.22 -20.99
C GLY A 48 4.75 -2.76 -20.50
N LEU A 49 4.91 -2.54 -19.20
CA LEU A 49 4.96 -1.22 -18.57
C LEU A 49 6.40 -0.74 -18.33
N GLY A 50 7.43 -1.49 -18.73
CA GLY A 50 8.83 -1.18 -18.43
C GLY A 50 9.22 -1.42 -16.96
N VAL A 51 8.49 -2.30 -16.27
CA VAL A 51 8.73 -2.65 -14.86
C VAL A 51 9.49 -3.97 -14.76
N GLU A 52 10.65 -3.98 -14.12
CA GLU A 52 11.42 -5.18 -13.84
C GLU A 52 10.78 -5.95 -12.67
N HIS A 53 10.52 -7.26 -12.83
CA HIS A 53 9.91 -8.06 -11.76
C HIS A 53 10.91 -8.91 -11.02
N ILE A 54 10.92 -8.80 -9.70
CA ILE A 54 11.71 -9.61 -8.77
C ILE A 54 10.74 -10.53 -8.02
N ARG A 55 10.87 -11.83 -8.24
CA ARG A 55 10.05 -12.82 -7.52
C ARG A 55 10.58 -13.02 -6.09
N GLY A 56 9.69 -12.87 -5.09
CA GLY A 56 10.04 -13.08 -3.70
C GLY A 56 8.86 -12.94 -2.75
N ASP A 57 9.06 -13.40 -1.52
CA ASP A 57 8.11 -13.25 -0.42
C ASP A 57 8.58 -12.12 0.52
N ILE A 58 7.69 -11.21 0.90
CA ILE A 58 8.03 -10.12 1.83
C ILE A 58 8.39 -10.62 3.25
N ALA A 59 8.09 -11.86 3.57
CA ALA A 59 8.55 -12.49 4.80
C ALA A 59 9.96 -13.13 4.68
N ASP A 60 10.59 -13.05 3.50
CA ASP A 60 12.00 -13.47 3.29
C ASP A 60 12.91 -12.24 3.36
N ALA A 61 13.59 -12.10 4.50
CA ALA A 61 14.49 -10.97 4.75
C ALA A 61 15.63 -10.89 3.71
N GLY A 62 16.23 -12.03 3.33
CA GLY A 62 17.33 -12.06 2.37
C GLY A 62 16.89 -11.65 0.96
N ALA A 63 15.70 -12.06 0.52
CA ALA A 63 15.14 -11.65 -0.76
C ALA A 63 14.85 -10.13 -0.78
N LEU A 64 14.28 -9.59 0.30
CA LEU A 64 14.03 -8.14 0.42
C LEU A 64 15.32 -7.32 0.47
N GLU A 65 16.32 -7.77 1.20
CA GLU A 65 17.62 -7.09 1.25
C GLU A 65 18.27 -6.99 -0.14
N ARG A 66 18.21 -8.08 -0.91
CA ARG A 66 18.69 -8.05 -2.30
C ARG A 66 17.87 -7.12 -3.18
N ALA A 67 16.54 -7.11 -3.02
CA ALA A 67 15.65 -6.28 -3.80
C ALA A 67 15.78 -4.78 -3.48
N CYS A 68 16.17 -4.42 -2.26
CA CYS A 68 16.34 -3.03 -1.84
C CYS A 68 17.72 -2.45 -2.19
N ARG A 69 18.67 -3.22 -2.73
CA ARG A 69 20.02 -2.70 -3.09
C ARG A 69 19.95 -1.63 -4.16
N GLY A 70 20.45 -0.44 -3.85
CA GLY A 70 20.44 0.70 -4.78
C GLY A 70 19.06 1.33 -5.01
N VAL A 71 18.06 0.93 -4.23
CA VAL A 71 16.71 1.50 -4.26
C VAL A 71 16.68 2.76 -3.41
N GLU A 72 16.10 3.83 -3.97
CA GLU A 72 15.96 5.12 -3.29
C GLU A 72 14.59 5.25 -2.60
N VAL A 73 13.53 4.72 -3.20
CA VAL A 73 12.16 4.79 -2.68
C VAL A 73 11.50 3.42 -2.69
N VAL A 74 10.87 3.06 -1.57
CA VAL A 74 10.06 1.85 -1.47
C VAL A 74 8.58 2.24 -1.34
N TYR A 75 7.75 1.70 -2.23
CA TYR A 75 6.28 1.75 -2.13
C TYR A 75 5.80 0.40 -1.61
N HIS A 76 5.40 0.35 -0.36
CA HIS A 76 4.97 -0.89 0.29
C HIS A 76 3.46 -1.05 0.20
N THR A 77 3.00 -1.69 -0.90
CA THR A 77 1.58 -1.99 -1.14
C THR A 77 1.23 -3.46 -0.88
N ALA A 78 2.23 -4.29 -0.60
CA ALA A 78 1.99 -5.71 -0.33
C ALA A 78 1.22 -5.92 0.97
N ALA A 79 0.08 -6.58 0.88
CA ALA A 79 -0.72 -6.98 2.03
C ALA A 79 -1.53 -8.24 1.71
N LYS A 80 -1.95 -8.98 2.75
CA LYS A 80 -3.03 -9.95 2.64
C LYS A 80 -4.34 -9.19 2.76
N PRO A 81 -5.18 -9.13 1.69
CA PRO A 81 -6.45 -8.41 1.72
C PRO A 81 -7.54 -9.20 2.49
N PRO A 82 -8.68 -8.55 2.86
CA PRO A 82 -9.85 -9.23 3.38
C PRO A 82 -10.53 -10.07 2.26
N PRO A 83 -11.60 -10.88 2.55
CA PRO A 83 -12.24 -10.96 3.86
C PRO A 83 -11.80 -12.16 4.70
N TRP A 84 -11.21 -13.23 4.13
CA TRP A 84 -11.04 -14.51 4.82
C TRP A 84 -9.61 -15.02 4.84
N GLY A 85 -9.30 -15.75 5.92
CA GLY A 85 -8.06 -16.48 6.09
C GLY A 85 -7.66 -16.58 7.57
N PRO A 86 -6.75 -17.50 7.92
CA PRO A 86 -6.26 -17.63 9.28
C PRO A 86 -5.48 -16.37 9.70
N LEU A 87 -5.56 -16.03 10.98
CA LEU A 87 -4.85 -14.87 11.56
C LEU A 87 -3.33 -14.97 11.34
N SER A 88 -2.78 -16.18 11.35
CA SER A 88 -1.36 -16.42 11.08
C SER A 88 -0.90 -15.88 9.73
N ASP A 89 -1.71 -16.04 8.68
CA ASP A 89 -1.38 -15.54 7.35
C ASP A 89 -1.39 -14.02 7.30
N TYR A 90 -2.41 -13.39 7.96
CA TYR A 90 -2.45 -11.93 8.08
C TYR A 90 -1.24 -11.40 8.84
N ARG A 91 -0.88 -12.02 9.96
CA ARG A 91 0.32 -11.65 10.73
C ARG A 91 1.58 -11.80 9.93
N ARG A 92 1.76 -12.96 9.27
CA ARG A 92 2.95 -13.23 8.45
C ARG A 92 3.12 -12.18 7.35
N THR A 93 2.05 -11.87 6.62
CA THR A 93 2.14 -10.93 5.49
C THR A 93 2.15 -9.47 5.97
N ASN A 94 1.17 -9.07 6.77
CA ASN A 94 0.97 -7.65 7.08
C ASN A 94 1.92 -7.15 8.18
N VAL A 95 2.21 -7.97 9.19
CA VAL A 95 3.03 -7.53 10.34
C VAL A 95 4.49 -7.90 10.13
N THR A 96 4.78 -9.19 10.01
CA THR A 96 6.17 -9.66 9.81
C THR A 96 6.74 -9.15 8.49
N GLY A 97 5.96 -9.21 7.40
CA GLY A 97 6.39 -8.69 6.11
C GLY A 97 6.73 -7.19 6.16
N THR A 98 5.92 -6.38 6.82
CA THR A 98 6.21 -4.94 6.99
C THR A 98 7.46 -4.71 7.82
N ALA A 99 7.66 -5.49 8.91
CA ALA A 99 8.89 -5.41 9.70
C ALA A 99 10.14 -5.73 8.85
N MET A 100 10.06 -6.74 7.97
CA MET A 100 11.16 -7.10 7.07
C MET A 100 11.42 -6.00 6.03
N VAL A 101 10.37 -5.37 5.48
CA VAL A 101 10.52 -4.24 4.56
C VAL A 101 11.21 -3.07 5.26
N ILE A 102 10.80 -2.69 6.45
CA ILE A 102 11.44 -1.62 7.24
C ILE A 102 12.93 -1.95 7.49
N ALA A 103 13.23 -3.17 7.90
CA ALA A 103 14.60 -3.60 8.13
C ALA A 103 15.46 -3.54 6.86
N ALA A 104 14.93 -4.00 5.72
CA ALA A 104 15.60 -3.94 4.43
C ALA A 104 15.84 -2.48 3.98
N CYS A 105 14.85 -1.60 4.15
CA CYS A 105 15.00 -0.17 3.86
C CYS A 105 16.15 0.46 4.65
N ARG A 106 16.22 0.20 5.96
CA ARG A 106 17.29 0.72 6.82
C ARG A 106 18.67 0.21 6.42
N ARG A 107 18.80 -1.10 6.17
CA ARG A 107 20.08 -1.71 5.77
C ARG A 107 20.57 -1.24 4.41
N ALA A 108 19.66 -1.02 3.47
CA ALA A 108 19.98 -0.57 2.12
C ALA A 108 20.14 0.96 2.00
N GLY A 109 19.86 1.72 3.06
CA GLY A 109 19.89 3.19 3.01
C GLY A 109 18.80 3.78 2.11
N VAL A 110 17.62 3.13 2.06
CA VAL A 110 16.47 3.66 1.33
C VAL A 110 16.09 5.02 1.87
N LYS A 111 15.92 5.99 0.99
CA LYS A 111 15.68 7.39 1.37
C LYS A 111 14.23 7.66 1.81
N ARG A 112 13.27 6.90 1.26
CA ARG A 112 11.84 7.14 1.50
C ARG A 112 11.03 5.84 1.45
N LEU A 113 10.08 5.72 2.37
CA LEU A 113 9.12 4.61 2.43
C LEU A 113 7.68 5.14 2.39
N VAL A 114 6.91 4.76 1.38
CA VAL A 114 5.47 5.01 1.33
C VAL A 114 4.73 3.72 1.65
N HIS A 115 3.96 3.70 2.73
CA HIS A 115 3.20 2.53 3.16
C HIS A 115 1.71 2.69 2.89
N THR A 116 1.11 1.71 2.25
CA THR A 116 -0.34 1.64 2.08
C THR A 116 -0.99 0.98 3.28
N SER A 117 -1.75 1.75 4.04
CA SER A 117 -2.61 1.28 5.11
C SER A 117 -4.08 1.24 4.67
N THR A 118 -5.02 1.46 5.57
CA THR A 118 -6.46 1.42 5.32
C THR A 118 -7.20 2.20 6.42
N PRO A 119 -8.33 2.87 6.14
CA PRO A 119 -9.14 3.49 7.19
C PRO A 119 -9.74 2.46 8.17
N SER A 120 -9.80 1.18 7.80
CA SER A 120 -10.24 0.11 8.71
C SER A 120 -9.44 0.02 10.01
N VAL A 121 -8.23 0.62 10.07
CA VAL A 121 -7.42 0.69 11.30
C VAL A 121 -8.07 1.54 12.39
N LEU A 122 -8.97 2.45 12.00
CA LEU A 122 -9.73 3.32 12.91
C LEU A 122 -11.14 2.78 13.24
N PHE A 123 -11.61 1.77 12.51
CA PHE A 123 -12.99 1.32 12.65
C PHE A 123 -13.26 0.64 14.00
N SER A 124 -14.12 1.26 14.80
CA SER A 124 -14.53 0.81 16.14
C SER A 124 -15.90 0.10 16.16
N GLY A 125 -16.57 -0.07 15.03
CA GLY A 125 -17.95 -0.55 14.93
C GLY A 125 -19.00 0.56 15.03
N ARG A 126 -18.58 1.82 14.97
CA ARG A 126 -19.45 3.01 14.93
C ARG A 126 -19.14 3.83 13.68
N ASP A 127 -20.06 4.69 13.30
CA ASP A 127 -19.86 5.62 12.21
C ASP A 127 -18.67 6.56 12.50
N LEU A 128 -17.94 6.88 11.46
CA LEU A 128 -16.78 7.76 11.51
C LEU A 128 -17.06 8.95 10.57
N GLU A 129 -17.35 10.10 11.14
CA GLU A 129 -17.63 11.33 10.41
C GLU A 129 -16.59 12.40 10.75
N GLY A 130 -16.03 13.05 9.71
CA GLY A 130 -15.07 14.13 9.89
C GLY A 130 -13.79 13.75 10.64
N VAL A 131 -13.40 12.46 10.59
CA VAL A 131 -12.18 11.98 11.24
C VAL A 131 -10.94 12.36 10.45
N ASP A 132 -9.85 12.61 11.15
CA ASP A 132 -8.53 12.93 10.60
C ASP A 132 -7.43 12.01 11.16
N GLU A 133 -6.18 12.34 10.88
CA GLU A 133 -5.02 11.56 11.30
C GLU A 133 -4.78 11.56 12.81
N SER A 134 -5.38 12.49 13.57
CA SER A 134 -5.32 12.56 15.03
C SER A 134 -6.25 11.56 15.71
N THR A 135 -7.19 10.97 14.96
CA THR A 135 -8.16 10.00 15.49
C THR A 135 -7.42 8.77 16.05
N PRO A 136 -7.65 8.42 17.33
CA PRO A 136 -6.95 7.31 17.97
C PRO A 136 -7.39 5.95 17.42
N TYR A 137 -6.49 4.99 17.50
CA TYR A 137 -6.85 3.60 17.23
C TYR A 137 -7.91 3.11 18.23
N PRO A 138 -8.86 2.25 17.78
CA PRO A 138 -9.85 1.68 18.67
C PRO A 138 -9.17 0.71 19.67
N PRO A 139 -9.77 0.51 20.86
CA PRO A 139 -9.25 -0.45 21.84
C PRO A 139 -9.30 -1.89 21.35
N ARG A 140 -10.13 -2.16 20.34
CA ARG A 140 -10.29 -3.50 19.74
C ARG A 140 -10.69 -3.39 18.28
N TRP A 141 -10.08 -4.20 17.42
CA TRP A 141 -10.45 -4.36 16.01
C TRP A 141 -11.38 -5.55 15.80
N HIS A 142 -12.32 -5.38 14.88
CA HIS A 142 -13.36 -6.39 14.58
C HIS A 142 -12.90 -7.41 13.53
N SER A 143 -11.74 -7.23 12.92
CA SER A 143 -11.23 -8.18 11.94
C SER A 143 -9.72 -8.39 12.05
N PRO A 144 -9.20 -9.60 11.72
CA PRO A 144 -7.77 -9.86 11.64
C PRO A 144 -7.05 -8.91 10.66
N TYR A 145 -7.71 -8.53 9.58
CA TYR A 145 -7.19 -7.57 8.61
C TYR A 145 -6.92 -6.21 9.26
N ALA A 146 -7.93 -5.59 9.87
CA ALA A 146 -7.80 -4.29 10.51
C ALA A 146 -6.73 -4.31 11.62
N ALA A 147 -6.75 -5.32 12.50
CA ALA A 147 -5.78 -5.47 13.57
C ALA A 147 -4.35 -5.58 13.05
N THR A 148 -4.12 -6.38 12.00
CA THR A 148 -2.78 -6.58 11.45
C THR A 148 -2.30 -5.40 10.61
N LYS A 149 -3.21 -4.68 9.93
CA LYS A 149 -2.87 -3.43 9.23
C LYS A 149 -2.54 -2.31 10.22
N ALA A 150 -3.26 -2.21 11.34
CA ALA A 150 -2.94 -1.25 12.40
C ALA A 150 -1.56 -1.53 13.02
N ALA A 151 -1.26 -2.80 13.32
CA ALA A 151 0.07 -3.18 13.82
C ALA A 151 1.19 -2.86 12.82
N ALA A 152 0.97 -3.11 11.52
CA ALA A 152 1.92 -2.77 10.47
C ALA A 152 2.14 -1.25 10.37
N GLU A 153 1.06 -0.47 10.40
CA GLU A 153 1.10 0.98 10.35
C GLU A 153 1.88 1.56 11.53
N GLN A 154 1.61 1.06 12.75
CA GLN A 154 2.36 1.47 13.95
C GLN A 154 3.86 1.21 13.83
N GLN A 155 4.27 0.07 13.23
CA GLN A 155 5.69 -0.21 12.96
C GLN A 155 6.30 0.82 12.00
N VAL A 156 5.58 1.23 10.97
CA VAL A 156 6.05 2.25 10.01
C VAL A 156 6.16 3.62 10.69
N LEU A 157 5.16 4.01 11.48
CA LEU A 157 5.19 5.27 12.24
C LEU A 157 6.32 5.30 13.28
N GLN A 158 6.57 4.18 13.97
CA GLN A 158 7.72 4.04 14.87
C GLN A 158 9.05 4.12 14.12
N ALA A 159 9.11 3.53 12.90
CA ALA A 159 10.30 3.61 12.08
C ALA A 159 10.56 5.05 11.58
N ALA A 160 9.50 5.79 11.27
CA ALA A 160 9.57 7.21 10.91
C ALA A 160 10.07 8.06 12.07
N ALA A 161 9.52 7.88 13.28
CA ALA A 161 9.98 8.56 14.49
C ALA A 161 11.44 8.23 14.84
N ALA A 162 11.95 7.07 14.37
CA ALA A 162 13.34 6.64 14.52
C ALA A 162 14.24 6.99 13.31
N GLY A 163 13.83 7.96 12.47
CA GLY A 163 14.63 8.55 11.40
C GLY A 163 14.59 7.87 10.04
N LEU A 164 13.67 6.91 9.78
CA LEU A 164 13.40 6.46 8.42
C LEU A 164 12.33 7.39 7.81
N PRO A 165 12.62 8.21 6.79
CA PRO A 165 11.60 9.05 6.17
C PRO A 165 10.48 8.18 5.61
N ALA A 166 9.32 8.18 6.26
CA ALA A 166 8.20 7.33 5.90
C ALA A 166 6.86 8.06 6.02
N ILE A 167 5.93 7.75 5.13
CA ILE A 167 4.56 8.23 5.14
C ILE A 167 3.60 7.07 5.00
N VAL A 168 2.46 7.17 5.67
CA VAL A 168 1.38 6.19 5.63
C VAL A 168 0.18 6.79 4.92
N LEU A 169 -0.37 6.08 3.95
CA LEU A 169 -1.61 6.43 3.28
C LEU A 169 -2.71 5.44 3.67
N ARG A 170 -3.91 5.95 3.95
CA ARG A 170 -5.11 5.18 4.28
C ARG A 170 -6.17 5.35 3.19
N PRO A 171 -5.96 4.85 1.95
CA PRO A 171 -6.97 4.97 0.92
C PRO A 171 -8.21 4.18 1.32
N HIS A 172 -9.37 4.79 1.12
CA HIS A 172 -10.66 4.11 1.26
C HIS A 172 -10.90 3.21 0.04
N GLU A 173 -11.87 2.35 0.07
CA GLU A 173 -12.18 1.30 -0.93
C GLU A 173 -11.74 1.67 -2.36
N ILE A 174 -10.63 1.06 -2.82
CA ILE A 174 -10.04 1.38 -4.13
C ILE A 174 -10.75 0.60 -5.22
N TRP A 175 -11.18 1.28 -6.28
CA TRP A 175 -11.87 0.70 -7.42
C TRP A 175 -11.43 1.31 -8.75
N GLY A 176 -11.73 0.65 -9.85
CA GLY A 176 -11.43 1.14 -11.20
C GLY A 176 -11.15 0.02 -12.18
N PRO A 177 -10.66 0.33 -13.40
CA PRO A 177 -10.33 -0.66 -14.41
C PRO A 177 -9.31 -1.69 -13.90
N GLY A 178 -9.67 -2.98 -14.02
CA GLY A 178 -8.82 -4.07 -13.53
C GLY A 178 -8.98 -4.40 -12.04
N ASP A 179 -9.96 -3.80 -11.34
CA ASP A 179 -10.29 -4.18 -9.95
C ASP A 179 -10.68 -5.66 -9.87
N PRO A 180 -9.95 -6.49 -9.10
CA PRO A 180 -10.27 -7.91 -8.99
C PRO A 180 -11.26 -8.23 -7.87
N HIS A 181 -11.67 -7.25 -7.07
CA HIS A 181 -12.32 -7.49 -5.80
C HIS A 181 -13.66 -6.80 -5.62
N PHE A 182 -13.70 -5.47 -5.63
CA PHE A 182 -14.85 -4.69 -5.19
C PHE A 182 -15.97 -4.71 -6.23
N VAL A 183 -15.74 -4.12 -7.39
CA VAL A 183 -16.74 -4.00 -8.45
C VAL A 183 -17.20 -5.38 -8.98
N PRO A 184 -16.32 -6.34 -9.28
CA PRO A 184 -16.76 -7.67 -9.72
C PRO A 184 -17.62 -8.41 -8.71
N ARG A 185 -17.36 -8.27 -7.41
CA ARG A 185 -18.17 -8.89 -6.36
C ARG A 185 -19.56 -8.29 -6.25
N ILE A 186 -19.69 -6.98 -6.41
CA ILE A 186 -20.99 -6.30 -6.45
C ILE A 186 -21.78 -6.79 -7.66
N LEU A 187 -21.17 -6.76 -8.85
CA LEU A 187 -21.83 -7.18 -10.10
C LEU A 187 -22.26 -8.65 -10.04
N ALA A 188 -21.41 -9.54 -9.55
CA ALA A 188 -21.72 -10.97 -9.44
C ALA A 188 -22.90 -11.25 -8.48
N ARG A 189 -23.20 -10.35 -7.57
CA ARG A 189 -24.27 -10.48 -6.57
C ARG A 189 -25.42 -9.50 -6.78
N ALA A 190 -25.42 -8.71 -7.85
CA ALA A 190 -26.37 -7.63 -8.08
C ALA A 190 -27.83 -8.06 -7.89
N HIS A 191 -28.18 -9.26 -8.42
CA HIS A 191 -29.53 -9.84 -8.31
C HIS A 191 -29.93 -10.31 -6.88
N ARG A 192 -28.98 -10.34 -5.95
CA ARG A 192 -29.17 -10.76 -4.53
C ARG A 192 -28.88 -9.63 -3.54
N LEU A 193 -28.47 -8.46 -4.03
CA LEU A 193 -28.22 -7.32 -3.15
C LEU A 193 -29.52 -6.89 -2.49
N ARG A 194 -29.43 -6.62 -1.20
CA ARG A 194 -30.54 -6.08 -0.40
C ARG A 194 -30.05 -4.83 0.30
N ARG A 195 -30.89 -3.80 0.29
CA ARG A 195 -30.67 -2.62 1.12
C ARG A 195 -30.86 -2.99 2.59
N ILE A 196 -29.90 -2.67 3.43
CA ILE A 196 -29.96 -2.83 4.88
C ILE A 196 -30.15 -1.44 5.46
N GLY A 197 -31.16 -1.29 6.35
CA GLY A 197 -31.51 0.02 6.90
C GLY A 197 -32.22 0.93 5.89
N ASP A 198 -32.10 2.24 6.09
CA ASP A 198 -32.74 3.27 5.28
C ASP A 198 -31.99 3.56 3.95
N GLY A 199 -30.77 3.08 3.82
CA GLY A 199 -29.94 3.27 2.64
C GLY A 199 -29.22 4.63 2.58
N ASN A 200 -29.18 5.37 3.68
CA ASN A 200 -28.53 6.69 3.76
C ASN A 200 -27.06 6.63 4.18
N ASN A 201 -26.50 5.42 4.29
CA ASN A 201 -25.09 5.26 4.61
C ASN A 201 -24.20 5.89 3.53
N LEU A 202 -23.33 6.79 3.95
CA LEU A 202 -22.27 7.35 3.12
C LEU A 202 -21.01 6.49 3.24
N ILE A 203 -20.33 6.28 2.14
CA ILE A 203 -19.06 5.57 2.08
C ILE A 203 -18.12 6.28 1.11
N ASP A 204 -16.91 6.54 1.56
CA ASP A 204 -15.87 7.06 0.69
C ASP A 204 -15.28 5.96 -0.18
N THR A 205 -14.96 6.31 -1.41
CA THR A 205 -14.26 5.42 -2.34
C THR A 205 -13.12 6.17 -3.03
N THR A 206 -12.10 5.43 -3.44
CA THR A 206 -10.93 6.01 -4.10
C THR A 206 -10.76 5.40 -5.49
N TYR A 207 -10.79 6.22 -6.53
CA TYR A 207 -10.48 5.73 -7.88
C TYR A 207 -9.01 5.36 -7.98
N ILE A 208 -8.69 4.27 -8.68
CA ILE A 208 -7.34 3.69 -8.75
C ILE A 208 -6.26 4.68 -9.16
N ASP A 209 -6.55 5.54 -10.13
CA ASP A 209 -5.60 6.54 -10.60
C ASP A 209 -5.30 7.58 -9.53
N ASN A 210 -6.30 8.00 -8.75
CA ASN A 210 -6.12 8.93 -7.64
C ASN A 210 -5.32 8.29 -6.52
N ALA A 211 -5.62 7.02 -6.20
CA ALA A 211 -4.85 6.27 -5.22
C ALA A 211 -3.37 6.15 -5.62
N ALA A 212 -3.09 5.77 -6.87
CA ALA A 212 -1.73 5.67 -7.36
C ALA A 212 -1.02 7.03 -7.37
N GLN A 213 -1.70 8.09 -7.83
CA GLN A 213 -1.14 9.44 -7.82
C GLN A 213 -0.81 9.93 -6.40
N ALA A 214 -1.67 9.66 -5.42
CA ALA A 214 -1.43 10.01 -4.02
C ALA A 214 -0.13 9.37 -3.48
N HIS A 215 0.17 8.12 -3.88
CA HIS A 215 1.42 7.44 -3.50
C HIS A 215 2.65 8.13 -4.08
N LEU A 216 2.60 8.57 -5.34
CA LEU A 216 3.70 9.31 -5.97
C LEU A 216 3.92 10.66 -5.26
N LEU A 217 2.84 11.42 -5.06
CA LEU A 217 2.90 12.73 -4.38
C LEU A 217 3.40 12.60 -2.93
N ALA A 218 3.02 11.54 -2.22
CA ALA A 218 3.51 11.28 -0.87
C ALA A 218 5.04 11.08 -0.83
N ALA A 219 5.58 10.33 -1.79
CA ALA A 219 7.03 10.16 -1.88
C ALA A 219 7.74 11.46 -2.26
N ASP A 220 7.17 12.23 -3.19
CA ASP A 220 7.73 13.50 -3.61
C ASP A 220 7.77 14.49 -2.43
N ARG A 221 6.69 14.55 -1.63
CA ARG A 221 6.60 15.41 -0.44
C ARG A 221 7.64 15.06 0.64
N LEU A 222 7.90 13.76 0.87
CA LEU A 222 8.97 13.31 1.76
C LEU A 222 10.37 13.72 1.26
N GLY A 223 10.54 13.86 -0.05
CA GLY A 223 11.81 14.31 -0.65
C GLY A 223 12.05 15.82 -0.50
N GLU A 224 10.98 16.62 -0.43
CA GLU A 224 11.05 18.07 -0.29
C GLU A 224 11.31 18.52 1.16
N ASN A 225 10.81 17.75 2.14
CA ASN A 225 10.95 18.02 3.56
C ASN A 225 11.53 16.79 4.27
N PRO A 226 12.84 16.60 4.28
CA PRO A 226 13.48 15.48 4.96
C PRO A 226 13.55 15.71 6.47
N GLY A 227 12.41 15.73 7.17
CA GLY A 227 12.33 15.77 8.63
C GLY A 227 12.51 17.12 9.26
#